data_3d8248cbd591a86f5dd160e1a53fb92f
#
_entry.id   3d8248cbd591a86f5dd160e1a53fb92f
#
_cell.length_a   1.000
_cell.length_b   1.000
_cell.length_c   1.000
_cell.angle_alpha   90.00
_cell.angle_beta   90.00
_cell.angle_gamma   90.00
#
_symmetry.space_group_name_H-M   'P 1'
#
loop_
_entity.id
_entity.type
_entity.pdbx_description
1 polymer ?
#
loop_
_entity_poly.entity_id
_entity_poly.type
_entity_poly.pdbx_seq_one_letter_code
_entity_poly.pdbx_strand_id
1 'polypeptide(L)'
;MKNLLTIAGSDCSGGAGIQADSKTFAAHGTFGMSVIVSVVAENTARVIDIQDVTPDMIKKQMDAVFEDIFPDAVKIGMLSTPECMQAVAEKLTEYKPQNVVVDPVMYAKNGCALMQPYAIDTLIKTIIPLADVLTPNIPEAEKIAGMEIKTVADMEAAAKKICAMGCKGIVVKGGHHIGNAVDVLFD
;
A
#
# COMPACT_ATOMS: atom_id res chain seq x y z
N MET A 1 -19.81 -2.18 -14.55
CA MET A 1 -19.30 -1.92 -13.20
C MET A 1 -17.80 -2.11 -13.28
N LYS A 2 -17.00 -1.28 -12.62
CA LYS A 2 -15.55 -1.44 -12.58
C LYS A 2 -15.16 -2.47 -11.50
N ASN A 3 -14.16 -3.30 -11.81
CA ASN A 3 -13.65 -4.34 -10.93
C ASN A 3 -12.38 -3.82 -10.25
N LEU A 4 -12.37 -3.77 -8.92
CA LEU A 4 -11.24 -3.28 -8.14
C LEU A 4 -10.69 -4.39 -7.24
N LEU A 5 -9.37 -4.51 -7.19
CA LEU A 5 -8.68 -5.46 -6.34
C LEU A 5 -7.93 -4.72 -5.23
N THR A 6 -8.11 -5.12 -3.98
CA THR A 6 -7.21 -4.75 -2.89
C THR A 6 -6.29 -5.91 -2.53
N ILE A 7 -5.00 -5.63 -2.33
CA ILE A 7 -3.99 -6.56 -1.84
C ILE A 7 -3.45 -5.96 -0.54
N ALA A 8 -3.88 -6.49 0.60
CA ALA A 8 -3.54 -5.92 1.91
C ALA A 8 -3.78 -6.91 3.05
N GLY A 9 -3.39 -6.53 4.24
CA GLY A 9 -3.79 -7.20 5.47
C GLY A 9 -5.26 -6.98 5.79
N SER A 10 -5.82 -7.84 6.63
CA SER A 10 -7.16 -7.67 7.18
C SER A 10 -7.13 -6.75 8.42
N ASP A 11 -8.25 -6.07 8.68
CA ASP A 11 -8.53 -5.41 9.95
C ASP A 11 -9.89 -5.90 10.45
N CYS A 12 -9.90 -6.76 11.47
CA CYS A 12 -11.13 -7.34 12.00
C CYS A 12 -12.07 -6.29 12.63
N SER A 13 -11.57 -5.10 13.00
CA SER A 13 -12.40 -3.97 13.45
C SER A 13 -13.10 -3.24 12.28
N GLY A 14 -12.59 -3.43 11.07
CA GLY A 14 -13.19 -2.94 9.83
C GLY A 14 -12.89 -1.48 9.50
N GLY A 15 -11.92 -0.85 10.18
CA GLY A 15 -11.53 0.56 9.99
C GLY A 15 -10.37 0.77 9.02
N ALA A 16 -9.65 -0.29 8.67
CA ALA A 16 -8.52 -0.29 7.76
C ALA A 16 -8.49 -1.57 6.90
N GLY A 17 -7.37 -1.83 6.23
CA GLY A 17 -7.12 -3.05 5.49
C GLY A 17 -8.15 -3.35 4.41
N ILE A 18 -8.25 -4.63 4.03
CA ILE A 18 -9.18 -5.08 2.98
C ILE A 18 -10.65 -4.76 3.32
N GLN A 19 -11.02 -4.69 4.60
CA GLN A 19 -12.38 -4.38 5.02
C GLN A 19 -12.76 -2.93 4.72
N ALA A 20 -11.88 -1.97 5.01
CA ALA A 20 -12.11 -0.57 4.67
C ALA A 20 -12.09 -0.36 3.16
N ASP A 21 -11.15 -0.99 2.45
CA ASP A 21 -11.04 -0.91 1.00
C ASP A 21 -12.32 -1.45 0.33
N SER A 22 -12.81 -2.63 0.74
CA SER A 22 -14.01 -3.24 0.18
C SER A 22 -15.27 -2.39 0.42
N LYS A 23 -15.41 -1.79 1.61
CA LYS A 23 -16.49 -0.84 1.91
C LYS A 23 -16.42 0.39 1.03
N THR A 24 -15.21 0.93 0.83
CA THR A 24 -14.97 2.09 -0.04
C THR A 24 -15.32 1.78 -1.49
N PHE A 25 -14.86 0.65 -2.00
CA PHE A 25 -15.19 0.19 -3.36
C PHE A 25 -16.69 0.05 -3.56
N ALA A 26 -17.39 -0.59 -2.62
CA ALA A 26 -18.84 -0.75 -2.67
C ALA A 26 -19.58 0.61 -2.61
N ALA A 27 -19.13 1.53 -1.77
CA ALA A 27 -19.71 2.88 -1.66
C ALA A 27 -19.55 3.68 -2.96
N HIS A 28 -18.52 3.40 -3.75
CA HIS A 28 -18.29 4.00 -5.07
C HIS A 28 -18.96 3.23 -6.24
N GLY A 29 -19.80 2.23 -5.95
CA GLY A 29 -20.54 1.49 -6.96
C GLY A 29 -19.66 0.58 -7.83
N THR A 30 -18.52 0.11 -7.29
CA THR A 30 -17.60 -0.80 -7.95
C THR A 30 -17.69 -2.21 -7.36
N PHE A 31 -17.21 -3.22 -8.11
CA PHE A 31 -17.07 -4.58 -7.62
C PHE A 31 -15.70 -4.74 -6.95
N GLY A 32 -15.69 -4.96 -5.64
CA GLY A 32 -14.47 -5.10 -4.85
C GLY A 32 -14.07 -6.57 -4.66
N MET A 33 -12.81 -6.87 -4.99
CA MET A 33 -12.16 -8.16 -4.75
C MET A 33 -11.00 -7.96 -3.78
N SER A 34 -10.54 -9.02 -3.11
CA SER A 34 -9.43 -8.91 -2.16
C SER A 34 -8.47 -10.10 -2.20
N VAL A 35 -7.19 -9.81 -2.07
CA VAL A 35 -6.10 -10.74 -1.75
C VAL A 35 -5.62 -10.43 -0.34
N ILE A 36 -5.73 -11.39 0.56
CA ILE A 36 -5.32 -11.24 1.95
C ILE A 36 -3.86 -11.63 2.09
N VAL A 37 -3.02 -10.70 2.57
CA VAL A 37 -1.59 -10.95 2.79
C VAL A 37 -1.25 -11.23 4.25
N SER A 38 -2.08 -10.77 5.18
CA SER A 38 -1.95 -11.03 6.62
C SER A 38 -3.31 -10.98 7.28
N VAL A 39 -3.54 -11.86 8.24
CA VAL A 39 -4.70 -11.79 9.13
C VAL A 39 -4.26 -11.09 10.40
N VAL A 40 -4.88 -9.94 10.70
CA VAL A 40 -4.51 -9.10 11.83
C VAL A 40 -5.61 -9.13 12.89
N ALA A 41 -5.23 -9.53 14.09
CA ALA A 41 -6.09 -9.43 15.27
C ALA A 41 -5.85 -8.07 15.91
N GLU A 42 -6.74 -7.13 15.68
CA GLU A 42 -6.64 -5.76 16.19
C GLU A 42 -7.99 -5.17 16.56
N ASN A 43 -7.93 -4.11 17.33
CA ASN A 43 -9.06 -3.24 17.63
C ASN A 43 -8.65 -1.76 17.48
N THR A 44 -9.56 -0.84 17.76
CA THR A 44 -9.31 0.60 17.61
C THR A 44 -8.16 1.14 18.50
N ALA A 45 -7.72 0.38 19.50
CA ALA A 45 -6.69 0.80 20.44
C ALA A 45 -5.32 0.15 20.15
N ARG A 46 -5.29 -1.10 19.67
CA ARG A 46 -4.01 -1.83 19.51
C ARG A 46 -4.10 -2.99 18.52
N VAL A 47 -2.96 -3.33 17.93
CA VAL A 47 -2.69 -4.61 17.30
C VAL A 47 -2.34 -5.63 18.40
N ILE A 48 -2.97 -6.79 18.35
CA ILE A 48 -2.81 -7.89 19.32
C ILE A 48 -1.86 -8.94 18.75
N ASP A 49 -2.10 -9.34 17.48
CA ASP A 49 -1.31 -10.37 16.80
C ASP A 49 -1.43 -10.23 15.28
N ILE A 50 -0.44 -10.73 14.55
CA ILE A 50 -0.41 -10.74 13.08
C ILE A 50 0.02 -12.12 12.61
N GLN A 51 -0.79 -12.73 11.76
CA GLN A 51 -0.45 -13.97 11.07
C GLN A 51 -0.32 -13.69 9.57
N ASP A 52 0.90 -13.77 9.05
CA ASP A 52 1.15 -13.61 7.62
C ASP A 52 0.65 -14.83 6.83
N VAL A 53 0.06 -14.54 5.68
CA VAL A 53 -0.30 -15.55 4.69
C VAL A 53 0.95 -15.96 3.93
N THR A 54 1.11 -17.24 3.65
CA THR A 54 2.31 -17.73 2.95
C THR A 54 2.41 -17.14 1.54
N PRO A 55 3.63 -16.85 1.04
CA PRO A 55 3.83 -16.33 -0.32
C PRO A 55 3.15 -17.16 -1.41
N ASP A 56 3.17 -18.48 -1.28
CA ASP A 56 2.48 -19.39 -2.21
C ASP A 56 0.96 -19.19 -2.21
N MET A 57 0.34 -19.00 -1.04
CA MET A 57 -1.10 -18.74 -0.95
C MET A 57 -1.45 -17.34 -1.46
N ILE A 58 -0.59 -16.35 -1.27
CA ILE A 58 -0.78 -15.01 -1.84
C ILE A 58 -0.81 -15.09 -3.37
N LYS A 59 0.16 -15.79 -3.99
CA LYS A 59 0.21 -16.01 -5.44
C LYS A 59 -1.05 -16.71 -5.95
N LYS A 60 -1.50 -17.77 -5.28
CA LYS A 60 -2.72 -18.51 -5.65
C LYS A 60 -3.98 -17.66 -5.56
N GLN A 61 -4.10 -16.78 -4.57
CA GLN A 61 -5.21 -15.82 -4.49
C GLN A 61 -5.18 -14.84 -5.66
N MET A 62 -3.98 -14.34 -6.01
CA MET A 62 -3.81 -13.44 -7.16
C MET A 62 -4.17 -14.16 -8.47
N ASP A 63 -3.66 -15.36 -8.69
CA ASP A 63 -3.99 -16.17 -9.86
C ASP A 63 -5.50 -16.37 -10.00
N ALA A 64 -6.18 -16.78 -8.92
CA ALA A 64 -7.61 -17.00 -8.92
C ALA A 64 -8.43 -15.76 -9.32
N VAL A 65 -7.97 -14.56 -8.95
CA VAL A 65 -8.63 -13.30 -9.32
C VAL A 65 -8.28 -12.91 -10.77
N PHE A 66 -6.99 -12.89 -11.11
CA PHE A 66 -6.54 -12.39 -12.42
C PHE A 66 -6.96 -13.29 -13.59
N GLU A 67 -7.08 -14.60 -13.37
CA GLU A 67 -7.51 -15.57 -14.38
C GLU A 67 -9.03 -15.54 -14.67
N ASP A 68 -9.85 -15.06 -13.73
CA ASP A 68 -11.31 -15.04 -13.86
C ASP A 68 -11.86 -13.61 -14.03
N ILE A 69 -11.64 -12.74 -13.05
CA ILE A 69 -12.15 -11.37 -13.06
C ILE A 69 -10.97 -10.38 -13.03
N PHE A 70 -10.42 -10.06 -14.21
CA PHE A 70 -9.29 -9.16 -14.32
C PHE A 70 -9.65 -7.76 -13.78
N PRO A 71 -8.87 -7.21 -12.81
CA PRO A 71 -9.19 -5.92 -12.20
C PRO A 71 -8.90 -4.73 -13.13
N ASP A 72 -9.78 -3.72 -13.11
CA ASP A 72 -9.57 -2.44 -13.78
C ASP A 72 -8.55 -1.56 -13.03
N ALA A 73 -8.40 -1.76 -11.71
CA ALA A 73 -7.39 -1.13 -10.89
C ALA A 73 -7.04 -2.00 -9.66
N VAL A 74 -5.83 -1.83 -9.16
CA VAL A 74 -5.30 -2.55 -8.00
C VAL A 74 -4.87 -1.55 -6.94
N LYS A 75 -5.34 -1.72 -5.70
CA LYS A 75 -4.82 -1.01 -4.54
C LYS A 75 -3.96 -1.96 -3.70
N ILE A 76 -2.77 -1.53 -3.38
CA ILE A 76 -1.87 -2.25 -2.47
C ILE A 76 -1.81 -1.47 -1.15
N GLY A 77 -2.05 -2.17 -0.04
CA GLY A 77 -1.90 -1.63 1.31
C GLY A 77 -0.71 -2.25 2.04
N MET A 78 -0.90 -2.62 3.30
CA MET A 78 0.12 -3.22 4.14
C MET A 78 0.68 -4.52 3.53
N LEU A 79 2.01 -4.55 3.33
CA LEU A 79 2.80 -5.74 3.01
C LEU A 79 3.86 -5.88 4.11
N SER A 80 3.75 -6.92 4.95
CA SER A 80 4.50 -7.05 6.20
C SER A 80 5.96 -7.47 6.01
N THR A 81 6.23 -8.37 5.06
CA THR A 81 7.53 -9.02 4.89
C THR A 81 8.08 -8.92 3.46
N PRO A 82 9.41 -9.02 3.27
CA PRO A 82 10.02 -9.06 1.94
C PRO A 82 9.48 -10.19 1.06
N GLU A 83 9.21 -11.36 1.64
CA GLU A 83 8.71 -12.53 0.92
C GLU A 83 7.29 -12.28 0.38
N CYS A 84 6.45 -11.60 1.17
CA CYS A 84 5.12 -11.14 0.74
C CYS A 84 5.25 -10.16 -0.43
N MET A 85 6.13 -9.16 -0.31
CA MET A 85 6.37 -8.16 -1.36
C MET A 85 6.86 -8.80 -2.66
N GLN A 86 7.79 -9.76 -2.57
CA GLN A 86 8.31 -10.49 -3.72
C GLN A 86 7.20 -11.29 -4.42
N ALA A 87 6.35 -11.98 -3.66
CA ALA A 87 5.23 -12.75 -4.21
C ALA A 87 4.23 -11.84 -4.96
N VAL A 88 3.90 -10.69 -4.37
CA VAL A 88 3.02 -9.69 -4.99
C VAL A 88 3.67 -9.09 -6.25
N ALA A 89 4.94 -8.69 -6.17
CA ALA A 89 5.67 -8.10 -7.30
C ALA A 89 5.81 -9.08 -8.47
N GLU A 90 6.07 -10.37 -8.20
CA GLU A 90 6.12 -11.42 -9.22
C GLU A 90 4.80 -11.47 -10.00
N LYS A 91 3.66 -11.54 -9.31
CA LYS A 91 2.35 -11.62 -9.95
C LYS A 91 1.93 -10.33 -10.65
N LEU A 92 2.24 -9.16 -10.10
CA LEU A 92 2.02 -7.89 -10.80
C LEU A 92 2.86 -7.78 -12.08
N THR A 93 4.08 -8.30 -12.07
CA THR A 93 4.96 -8.34 -13.25
C THR A 93 4.44 -9.31 -14.31
N GLU A 94 3.87 -10.44 -13.89
CA GLU A 94 3.26 -11.45 -14.76
C GLU A 94 1.99 -10.92 -15.43
N TYR A 95 1.02 -10.46 -14.64
CA TYR A 95 -0.30 -10.04 -15.13
C TYR A 95 -0.35 -8.62 -15.67
N LYS A 96 0.55 -7.74 -15.25
CA LYS A 96 0.68 -6.34 -15.69
C LYS A 96 -0.63 -5.55 -15.62
N PRO A 97 -1.32 -5.55 -14.47
CA PRO A 97 -2.52 -4.75 -14.33
C PRO A 97 -2.23 -3.26 -14.52
N GLN A 98 -3.24 -2.51 -14.92
CA GLN A 98 -3.20 -1.06 -15.00
C GLN A 98 -3.71 -0.43 -13.70
N ASN A 99 -3.39 0.85 -13.50
CA ASN A 99 -3.90 1.64 -12.37
C ASN A 99 -3.54 1.03 -11.01
N VAL A 100 -2.26 0.76 -10.79
CA VAL A 100 -1.75 0.24 -9.51
C VAL A 100 -1.47 1.39 -8.56
N VAL A 101 -2.25 1.47 -7.47
CA VAL A 101 -2.10 2.46 -6.40
C VAL A 101 -1.49 1.77 -5.18
N VAL A 102 -0.37 2.29 -4.69
CA VAL A 102 0.35 1.74 -3.53
C VAL A 102 0.30 2.72 -2.36
N ASP A 103 -0.29 2.30 -1.25
CA ASP A 103 -0.17 2.96 0.05
C ASP A 103 0.90 2.21 0.87
N PRO A 104 2.11 2.79 1.04
CA PRO A 104 3.27 2.09 1.62
C PRO A 104 3.19 2.04 3.15
N VAL A 105 2.16 1.42 3.67
CA VAL A 105 1.85 1.38 5.10
C VAL A 105 2.98 0.74 5.89
N MET A 106 3.61 1.51 6.79
CA MET A 106 4.70 1.06 7.65
C MET A 106 4.29 0.91 9.11
N TYR A 107 3.33 1.72 9.56
CA TYR A 107 2.88 1.76 10.95
C TYR A 107 1.36 1.79 11.05
N ALA A 108 0.83 1.13 12.07
CA ALA A 108 -0.55 1.34 12.49
C ALA A 108 -0.72 2.71 13.16
N LYS A 109 -1.97 3.21 13.27
CA LYS A 109 -2.27 4.51 13.89
C LYS A 109 -1.74 4.67 15.31
N ASN A 110 -1.59 3.57 16.04
CA ASN A 110 -1.02 3.55 17.40
C ASN A 110 0.51 3.48 17.44
N GLY A 111 1.20 3.58 16.28
CA GLY A 111 2.65 3.52 16.15
C GLY A 111 3.23 2.11 16.13
N CYS A 112 2.40 1.06 16.16
CA CYS A 112 2.87 -0.32 16.01
C CYS A 112 3.46 -0.51 14.61
N ALA A 113 4.68 -1.06 14.53
CA ALA A 113 5.30 -1.40 13.25
C ALA A 113 4.54 -2.56 12.58
N LEU A 114 4.04 -2.32 11.39
CA LEU A 114 3.37 -3.30 10.54
C LEU A 114 4.30 -3.84 9.45
N MET A 115 5.35 -3.09 9.14
CA MET A 115 6.41 -3.47 8.21
C MET A 115 7.72 -3.60 8.97
N GLN A 116 8.44 -4.67 8.73
CA GLN A 116 9.77 -4.85 9.33
C GLN A 116 10.76 -3.84 8.74
N PRO A 117 11.66 -3.23 9.55
CA PRO A 117 12.58 -2.20 9.05
C PRO A 117 13.43 -2.65 7.86
N TYR A 118 13.84 -3.93 7.83
CA TYR A 118 14.61 -4.50 6.72
C TYR A 118 13.80 -4.72 5.43
N ALA A 119 12.47 -4.62 5.50
CA ALA A 119 11.59 -4.78 4.35
C ALA A 119 11.48 -3.51 3.48
N ILE A 120 11.89 -2.34 4.01
CA ILE A 120 11.83 -1.05 3.29
C ILE A 120 12.65 -1.10 1.99
N ASP A 121 13.83 -1.68 2.04
CA ASP A 121 14.66 -1.85 0.83
C ASP A 121 13.99 -2.71 -0.24
N THR A 122 13.26 -3.75 0.19
CA THR A 122 12.50 -4.59 -0.74
C THR A 122 11.31 -3.82 -1.32
N LEU A 123 10.57 -3.06 -0.51
CA LEU A 123 9.50 -2.19 -0.99
C LEU A 123 10.01 -1.25 -2.10
N ILE A 124 11.14 -0.57 -1.85
CA ILE A 124 11.75 0.37 -2.80
C ILE A 124 12.15 -0.33 -4.11
N LYS A 125 12.72 -1.52 -4.02
CA LYS A 125 13.28 -2.21 -5.19
C LYS A 125 12.24 -3.00 -5.99
N THR A 126 11.15 -3.45 -5.35
CA THR A 126 10.23 -4.41 -5.98
C THR A 126 8.82 -3.90 -6.18
N ILE A 127 8.29 -3.08 -5.27
CA ILE A 127 6.89 -2.61 -5.30
C ILE A 127 6.79 -1.21 -5.88
N ILE A 128 7.63 -0.26 -5.43
CA ILE A 128 7.57 1.13 -5.91
C ILE A 128 7.68 1.22 -7.44
N PRO A 129 8.58 0.47 -8.13
CA PRO A 129 8.66 0.54 -9.59
C PRO A 129 7.42 0.02 -10.34
N LEU A 130 6.54 -0.70 -9.65
CA LEU A 130 5.29 -1.21 -10.22
C LEU A 130 4.08 -0.30 -9.96
N ALA A 131 4.26 0.76 -9.18
CA ALA A 131 3.20 1.69 -8.82
C ALA A 131 2.94 2.71 -9.95
N ASP A 132 1.68 2.86 -10.35
CA ASP A 132 1.24 4.02 -11.13
C ASP A 132 1.15 5.25 -10.22
N VAL A 133 0.63 5.06 -8.99
CA VAL A 133 0.58 6.13 -7.97
C VAL A 133 1.00 5.57 -6.62
N LEU A 134 1.93 6.27 -5.95
CA LEU A 134 2.32 6.00 -4.57
C LEU A 134 1.70 7.05 -3.64
N THR A 135 1.20 6.65 -2.46
CA THR A 135 0.49 7.57 -1.54
C THR A 135 1.06 7.57 -0.12
N PRO A 136 2.35 7.88 0.10
CA PRO A 136 2.96 7.89 1.42
C PRO A 136 2.46 9.08 2.26
N ASN A 137 2.34 8.88 3.57
CA ASN A 137 2.34 9.99 4.51
C ASN A 137 3.76 10.55 4.71
N ILE A 138 3.90 11.67 5.45
CA ILE A 138 5.20 12.31 5.66
C ILE A 138 6.23 11.34 6.30
N PRO A 139 5.96 10.63 7.42
CA PRO A 139 6.91 9.68 7.99
C PRO A 139 7.33 8.54 7.02
N GLU A 140 6.41 8.07 6.19
CA GLU A 140 6.69 7.06 5.16
C GLU A 140 7.57 7.65 4.05
N ALA A 141 7.24 8.86 3.58
CA ALA A 141 8.02 9.56 2.56
C ALA A 141 9.45 9.86 3.05
N GLU A 142 9.64 10.27 4.31
CA GLU A 142 10.96 10.47 4.92
C GLU A 142 11.80 9.20 4.88
N LYS A 143 11.21 8.06 5.24
CA LYS A 143 11.91 6.78 5.24
C LYS A 143 12.28 6.31 3.84
N ILE A 144 11.35 6.42 2.90
CA ILE A 144 11.59 6.02 1.50
C ILE A 144 12.62 6.94 0.86
N ALA A 145 12.48 8.27 1.03
CA ALA A 145 13.38 9.26 0.46
C ALA A 145 14.75 9.34 1.19
N GLY A 146 14.82 8.86 2.46
CA GLY A 146 16.01 9.01 3.29
C GLY A 146 16.36 10.48 3.53
N MET A 147 15.35 11.31 3.84
CA MET A 147 15.50 12.73 4.15
C MET A 147 14.42 13.19 5.12
N GLU A 148 14.70 14.23 5.88
CA GLU A 148 13.73 14.87 6.77
C GLU A 148 12.79 15.79 5.98
N ILE A 149 11.50 15.84 6.35
CA ILE A 149 10.47 16.67 5.71
C ILE A 149 9.86 17.59 6.75
N LYS A 150 10.15 18.89 6.67
CA LYS A 150 9.64 19.94 7.59
C LYS A 150 8.74 20.95 6.88
N THR A 151 8.86 21.09 5.60
CA THR A 151 8.16 22.09 4.79
C THR A 151 7.52 21.46 3.56
N VAL A 152 6.61 22.19 2.92
CA VAL A 152 6.03 21.77 1.64
C VAL A 152 7.11 21.60 0.56
N ALA A 153 8.13 22.46 0.57
CA ALA A 153 9.26 22.33 -0.36
C ALA A 153 10.05 21.02 -0.14
N ASP A 154 10.17 20.57 1.12
CA ASP A 154 10.77 19.27 1.41
C ASP A 154 9.88 18.11 0.92
N MET A 155 8.54 18.26 1.02
CA MET A 155 7.61 17.27 0.46
C MET A 155 7.76 17.15 -1.06
N GLU A 156 7.89 18.27 -1.76
CA GLU A 156 8.14 18.30 -3.22
C GLU A 156 9.48 17.63 -3.56
N ALA A 157 10.53 17.93 -2.80
CA ALA A 157 11.85 17.33 -3.00
C ALA A 157 11.83 15.81 -2.74
N ALA A 158 11.14 15.37 -1.69
CA ALA A 158 10.95 13.96 -1.38
C ALA A 158 10.13 13.25 -2.47
N ALA A 159 9.03 13.87 -2.93
CA ALA A 159 8.20 13.35 -4.00
C ALA A 159 9.01 13.10 -5.28
N LYS A 160 9.79 14.11 -5.71
CA LYS A 160 10.68 13.99 -6.87
C LYS A 160 11.72 12.89 -6.71
N LYS A 161 12.33 12.77 -5.51
CA LYS A 161 13.32 11.74 -5.22
C LYS A 161 12.71 10.34 -5.26
N ILE A 162 11.50 10.17 -4.73
CA ILE A 162 10.78 8.90 -4.71
C ILE A 162 10.31 8.51 -6.12
N CYS A 163 9.78 9.44 -6.91
CA CYS A 163 9.40 9.16 -8.30
C CYS A 163 10.60 8.69 -9.13
N ALA A 164 11.79 9.19 -8.87
CA ALA A 164 13.02 8.71 -9.53
C ALA A 164 13.37 7.25 -9.19
N MET A 165 12.71 6.63 -8.20
CA MET A 165 12.83 5.20 -7.88
C MET A 165 11.93 4.32 -8.75
N GLY A 166 11.03 4.91 -9.57
CA GLY A 166 10.31 4.19 -10.62
C GLY A 166 8.78 4.29 -10.62
N CYS A 167 8.12 4.87 -9.61
CA CYS A 167 6.68 5.11 -9.69
C CYS A 167 6.38 6.25 -10.67
N LYS A 168 5.17 6.20 -11.30
CA LYS A 168 4.79 7.20 -12.32
C LYS A 168 4.31 8.51 -11.69
N GLY A 169 3.66 8.43 -10.52
CA GLY A 169 3.19 9.58 -9.77
C GLY A 169 3.18 9.32 -8.27
N ILE A 170 3.14 10.36 -7.48
CA ILE A 170 3.13 10.27 -6.02
C ILE A 170 2.26 11.36 -5.40
N VAL A 171 1.53 11.00 -4.35
CA VAL A 171 0.84 11.94 -3.46
C VAL A 171 1.45 11.82 -2.06
N VAL A 172 2.26 12.80 -1.66
CA VAL A 172 2.73 12.89 -0.28
C VAL A 172 1.65 13.52 0.58
N LYS A 173 1.07 12.73 1.50
CA LYS A 173 -0.05 13.13 2.37
C LYS A 173 0.44 13.99 3.55
N GLY A 174 -0.04 15.23 3.65
CA GLY A 174 0.44 16.23 4.61
C GLY A 174 -0.22 16.23 6.00
N GLY A 175 -1.11 15.28 6.30
CA GLY A 175 -1.91 15.24 7.53
C GLY A 175 -1.13 15.08 8.85
N HIS A 176 0.19 14.88 8.81
CA HIS A 176 1.07 14.77 9.98
C HIS A 176 1.82 16.07 10.29
N HIS A 177 1.57 17.16 9.57
CA HIS A 177 2.19 18.47 9.83
C HIS A 177 1.45 19.29 10.88
N ILE A 178 2.22 20.15 11.57
CA ILE A 178 1.67 21.23 12.40
C ILE A 178 1.30 22.39 11.45
N GLY A 179 0.02 22.62 11.25
CA GLY A 179 -0.48 23.66 10.35
C GLY A 179 -1.60 23.15 9.43
N ASN A 180 -1.76 23.79 8.29
CA ASN A 180 -2.72 23.33 7.29
C ASN A 180 -2.26 21.99 6.68
N ALA A 181 -3.18 21.03 6.59
CA ALA A 181 -2.92 19.78 5.87
C ALA A 181 -2.82 20.09 4.37
N VAL A 182 -1.63 19.92 3.80
CA VAL A 182 -1.34 20.14 2.38
C VAL A 182 -0.82 18.83 1.82
N ASP A 183 -1.50 18.28 0.83
CA ASP A 183 -1.00 17.15 0.06
C ASP A 183 -0.23 17.64 -1.16
N VAL A 184 0.88 16.98 -1.49
CA VAL A 184 1.71 17.30 -2.66
C VAL A 184 1.56 16.19 -3.67
N LEU A 185 1.03 16.50 -4.85
CA LEU A 185 1.01 15.64 -6.03
C LEU A 185 2.21 15.96 -6.92
N PHE A 186 2.92 14.94 -7.36
CA PHE A 186 4.00 15.01 -8.34
C PHE A 186 3.83 13.85 -9.35
N ASP A 187 3.92 14.16 -10.66
CA ASP A 187 3.82 13.25 -11.81
C ASP A 187 4.83 13.60 -12.91
#